data_138404ee3569fe971a65a509da5eb319
#
_entry.id   138404ee3569fe971a65a509da5eb319
#
_cell.length_a   1.000
_cell.length_b   1.000
_cell.length_c   1.000
_cell.angle_alpha   90.00
_cell.angle_beta   90.00
_cell.angle_gamma   90.00
#
_symmetry.space_group_name_H-M   'P 1'
#
loop_
_entity.id
_entity.type
_entity.pdbx_description
1 polymer ?
#
loop_
_entity_poly.entity_id
_entity_poly.type
_entity_poly.pdbx_seq_one_letter_code
_entity_poly.pdbx_strand_id
1 'polypeptide(L)'
;MANVTLFDQTGKEAGQVVLNDAVFGIEPNESVVFDVVISQRASLRQGTHAVKNRSAVSGGGRKPWRQKGTGRARQGSIRSPQWRGGGVVFGPTPRSYGYKLPQKVRRLALKSVYSEKVAENKFVAVDALSFTAPKTAEFAKVLAALSIDSKVLVILEEGNEFAALSARNLPNVKVATATTASVLDIANSDKLLVTQAAISKIEEVLA
;
A
#
# COMPACT_ATOMS: atom_id res chain seq x y z
N MET A 1 -20.91 -16.27 13.48
CA MET A 1 -19.48 -16.32 13.87
C MET A 1 -18.77 -17.21 12.88
N ALA A 2 -17.80 -16.67 12.16
CA ALA A 2 -17.00 -17.44 11.22
C ALA A 2 -15.94 -18.24 12.01
N ASN A 3 -15.93 -19.57 11.83
CA ASN A 3 -14.89 -20.43 12.40
C ASN A 3 -13.86 -20.71 11.29
N VAL A 4 -12.59 -20.49 11.60
CA VAL A 4 -11.48 -20.77 10.70
C VAL A 4 -10.60 -21.84 11.32
N THR A 5 -10.17 -22.81 10.50
CA THR A 5 -9.25 -23.86 10.94
C THR A 5 -7.89 -23.23 11.27
N LEU A 6 -7.38 -23.57 12.48
CA LEU A 6 -6.04 -23.18 12.91
C LEU A 6 -5.06 -24.29 12.51
N PHE A 7 -3.98 -23.91 11.82
CA PHE A 7 -2.92 -24.83 11.40
C PHE A 7 -1.65 -24.63 12.24
N ASP A 8 -0.88 -25.68 12.35
CA ASP A 8 0.50 -25.62 12.84
C ASP A 8 1.46 -25.30 11.68
N GLN A 9 2.71 -24.97 11.98
CA GLN A 9 3.78 -24.76 10.97
C GLN A 9 4.00 -25.97 10.04
N THR A 10 3.61 -27.16 10.47
CA THR A 10 3.70 -28.40 9.67
C THR A 10 2.52 -28.61 8.73
N GLY A 11 1.52 -27.70 8.72
CA GLY A 11 0.30 -27.84 7.93
C GLY A 11 -0.75 -28.77 8.52
N LYS A 12 -0.58 -29.22 9.77
CA LYS A 12 -1.58 -30.03 10.49
C LYS A 12 -2.60 -29.13 11.17
N GLU A 13 -3.83 -29.58 11.25
CA GLU A 13 -4.87 -28.90 12.00
C GLU A 13 -4.56 -28.93 13.50
N ALA A 14 -4.44 -27.75 14.12
CA ALA A 14 -4.19 -27.58 15.55
C ALA A 14 -5.46 -27.25 16.34
N GLY A 15 -6.54 -26.83 15.63
CA GLY A 15 -7.81 -26.46 16.26
C GLY A 15 -8.66 -25.55 15.38
N GLN A 16 -9.52 -24.77 16.01
CA GLN A 16 -10.36 -23.76 15.37
C GLN A 16 -10.29 -22.44 16.13
N VAL A 17 -10.27 -21.33 15.38
CA VAL A 17 -10.36 -19.97 15.93
C VAL A 17 -11.71 -19.39 15.55
N VAL A 18 -12.41 -18.85 16.55
CA VAL A 18 -13.66 -18.12 16.37
C VAL A 18 -13.34 -16.66 16.09
N LEU A 19 -13.73 -16.17 14.92
CA LEU A 19 -13.49 -14.79 14.51
C LEU A 19 -14.66 -13.90 14.95
N ASN A 20 -14.35 -12.65 15.33
CA ASN A 20 -15.35 -11.65 15.71
C ASN A 20 -16.12 -11.16 14.47
N ASP A 21 -17.45 -11.39 14.44
CA ASP A 21 -18.32 -10.98 13.33
C ASP A 21 -18.31 -9.46 13.08
N ALA A 22 -18.06 -8.63 14.10
CA ALA A 22 -17.98 -7.18 13.95
C ALA A 22 -16.76 -6.72 13.12
N VAL A 23 -15.78 -7.62 12.89
CA VAL A 23 -14.56 -7.35 12.14
C VAL A 23 -14.49 -8.19 10.87
N PHE A 24 -14.78 -9.48 10.95
CA PHE A 24 -14.59 -10.47 9.88
C PHE A 24 -15.89 -10.98 9.24
N GLY A 25 -17.04 -10.56 9.77
CA GLY A 25 -18.36 -11.02 9.30
C GLY A 25 -19.23 -9.90 8.71
N ILE A 26 -18.67 -8.74 8.41
CA ILE A 26 -19.43 -7.64 7.80
C ILE A 26 -19.65 -7.86 6.31
N GLU A 27 -20.72 -7.31 5.75
CA GLU A 27 -20.93 -7.23 4.31
C GLU A 27 -19.88 -6.33 3.67
N PRO A 28 -19.08 -6.83 2.70
CA PRO A 28 -18.02 -6.06 2.06
C PRO A 28 -18.57 -4.85 1.29
N ASN A 29 -17.97 -3.66 1.50
CA ASN A 29 -18.30 -2.45 0.75
C ASN A 29 -17.20 -2.14 -0.27
N GLU A 30 -17.40 -2.55 -1.51
CA GLU A 30 -16.44 -2.40 -2.61
C GLU A 30 -16.07 -0.94 -2.90
N SER A 31 -17.05 -0.02 -2.84
CA SER A 31 -16.80 1.40 -3.10
C SER A 31 -15.83 2.01 -2.11
N VAL A 32 -16.00 1.68 -0.81
CA VAL A 32 -15.11 2.16 0.25
C VAL A 32 -13.71 1.55 0.13
N VAL A 33 -13.61 0.27 -0.21
CA VAL A 33 -12.33 -0.40 -0.49
C VAL A 33 -11.62 0.27 -1.67
N PHE A 34 -12.33 0.52 -2.77
CA PHE A 34 -11.80 1.20 -3.95
C PHE A 34 -11.23 2.58 -3.61
N ASP A 35 -11.97 3.42 -2.89
CA ASP A 35 -11.53 4.76 -2.50
C ASP A 35 -10.25 4.72 -1.65
N VAL A 36 -10.14 3.78 -0.71
CA VAL A 36 -8.94 3.62 0.11
C VAL A 36 -7.75 3.13 -0.72
N VAL A 37 -7.95 2.17 -1.63
CA VAL A 37 -6.91 1.68 -2.55
C VAL A 37 -6.38 2.82 -3.43
N ILE A 38 -7.27 3.65 -4.02
CA ILE A 38 -6.86 4.80 -4.83
C ILE A 38 -6.09 5.81 -4.00
N SER A 39 -6.53 6.12 -2.77
CA SER A 39 -5.83 7.01 -1.85
C SER A 39 -4.42 6.49 -1.50
N GLN A 40 -4.28 5.20 -1.22
CA GLN A 40 -2.98 4.59 -0.92
C GLN A 40 -2.07 4.60 -2.15
N ARG A 41 -2.58 4.25 -3.34
CA ARG A 41 -1.81 4.35 -4.60
C ARG A 41 -1.39 5.77 -4.93
N ALA A 42 -2.26 6.75 -4.68
CA ALA A 42 -1.93 8.16 -4.86
C ALA A 42 -0.81 8.60 -3.91
N SER A 43 -0.81 8.13 -2.66
CA SER A 43 0.24 8.44 -1.67
C SER A 43 1.61 7.87 -2.03
N LEU A 44 1.69 6.79 -2.81
CA LEU A 44 2.94 6.21 -3.29
C LEU A 44 3.60 7.02 -4.41
N ARG A 45 2.87 7.95 -5.05
CA ARG A 45 3.41 8.79 -6.12
C ARG A 45 4.37 9.83 -5.56
N GLN A 46 5.61 9.83 -6.01
CA GLN A 46 6.65 10.77 -5.55
C GLN A 46 6.39 12.22 -5.98
N GLY A 47 5.82 12.45 -7.16
CA GLY A 47 5.40 13.77 -7.64
C GLY A 47 6.54 14.76 -7.91
N THR A 48 7.71 14.29 -8.31
CA THR A 48 8.92 15.12 -8.53
C THR A 48 9.00 15.79 -9.89
N HIS A 49 7.98 15.63 -10.74
CA HIS A 49 7.96 16.26 -12.05
C HIS A 49 7.95 17.78 -11.95
N ALA A 50 8.81 18.43 -12.73
CA ALA A 50 8.95 19.87 -12.75
C ALA A 50 9.36 20.37 -14.15
N VAL A 51 8.87 21.55 -14.51
CA VAL A 51 9.35 22.28 -15.68
C VAL A 51 9.77 23.69 -15.28
N LYS A 52 10.68 24.28 -16.01
CA LYS A 52 11.13 25.65 -15.79
C LYS A 52 10.11 26.66 -16.32
N ASN A 53 9.55 27.44 -15.41
CA ASN A 53 8.75 28.62 -15.77
C ASN A 53 9.66 29.77 -16.23
N ARG A 54 9.07 30.87 -16.69
CA ARG A 54 9.84 32.04 -17.18
C ARG A 54 10.81 32.63 -16.16
N SER A 55 10.60 32.42 -14.87
CA SER A 55 11.49 32.89 -13.82
C SER A 55 12.68 31.96 -13.62
N ALA A 56 12.50 30.66 -13.79
CA ALA A 56 13.51 29.63 -13.59
C ALA A 56 14.41 29.39 -14.82
N VAL A 57 13.98 29.79 -16.01
CA VAL A 57 14.81 29.70 -17.24
C VAL A 57 15.98 30.66 -17.14
N SER A 58 17.18 30.21 -17.48
CA SER A 58 18.39 31.07 -17.54
C SER A 58 18.34 32.08 -18.69
N GLY A 59 19.02 33.20 -18.54
CA GLY A 59 19.09 34.27 -19.54
C GLY A 59 18.09 35.41 -19.29
N GLY A 60 17.83 36.26 -20.26
CA GLY A 60 16.96 37.43 -20.12
C GLY A 60 17.60 38.57 -19.35
N GLY A 61 16.84 39.33 -18.56
CA GLY A 61 17.33 40.50 -17.81
C GLY A 61 17.37 41.80 -18.63
N ARG A 62 17.65 41.71 -19.91
CA ARG A 62 17.63 42.86 -20.83
C ARG A 62 16.42 42.77 -21.76
N LYS A 63 15.71 43.93 -21.98
CA LYS A 63 14.66 44.02 -22.95
C LYS A 63 15.23 43.80 -24.37
N PRO A 64 14.63 42.92 -25.22
CA PRO A 64 15.18 42.56 -26.53
C PRO A 64 15.33 43.78 -27.44
N TRP A 65 14.38 44.70 -27.44
CA TRP A 65 14.43 45.98 -28.20
C TRP A 65 13.57 47.05 -27.51
N ARG A 66 13.70 48.31 -27.94
CA ARG A 66 12.95 49.44 -27.42
C ARG A 66 11.44 49.32 -27.69
N GLN A 67 10.63 49.98 -26.86
CA GLN A 67 9.17 49.83 -26.86
C GLN A 67 8.48 50.28 -28.18
N LYS A 68 9.02 51.28 -28.87
CA LYS A 68 8.47 51.85 -30.12
C LYS A 68 9.61 52.10 -31.10
N GLY A 69 9.27 52.27 -32.41
CA GLY A 69 10.24 52.66 -33.46
C GLY A 69 11.09 51.51 -34.00
N THR A 70 10.66 50.23 -33.84
CA THR A 70 11.40 49.04 -34.37
C THR A 70 10.61 48.30 -35.46
N GLY A 71 9.36 48.65 -35.71
CA GLY A 71 8.46 47.89 -36.61
C GLY A 71 8.14 46.47 -36.14
N ARG A 72 8.61 46.03 -34.97
CA ARG A 72 8.43 44.70 -34.42
C ARG A 72 7.39 44.69 -33.27
N ALA A 73 6.81 43.51 -33.02
CA ALA A 73 5.94 43.34 -31.88
C ALA A 73 6.68 43.65 -30.56
N ARG A 74 5.96 44.25 -29.59
CA ARG A 74 6.54 44.60 -28.29
C ARG A 74 6.91 43.36 -27.49
N GLN A 75 8.14 43.28 -26.99
CA GLN A 75 8.63 42.17 -26.18
C GLN A 75 9.35 42.68 -24.93
N GLY A 76 9.10 42.04 -23.78
CA GLY A 76 9.70 42.40 -22.52
C GLY A 76 10.91 41.51 -22.14
N SER A 77 10.87 40.27 -22.54
CA SER A 77 11.92 39.30 -22.20
C SER A 77 11.97 38.17 -23.22
N ILE A 78 13.15 37.63 -23.48
CA ILE A 78 13.36 36.44 -24.32
C ILE A 78 12.96 35.15 -23.59
N ARG A 79 12.72 35.19 -22.28
CA ARG A 79 12.24 34.06 -21.47
C ARG A 79 10.72 33.86 -21.57
N SER A 80 10.00 34.75 -22.25
CA SER A 80 8.54 34.65 -22.39
C SER A 80 8.17 33.38 -23.16
N PRO A 81 7.02 32.75 -22.85
CA PRO A 81 6.68 31.42 -23.37
C PRO A 81 6.52 31.34 -24.88
N GLN A 82 6.26 32.44 -25.56
CA GLN A 82 6.18 32.53 -27.03
C GLN A 82 7.57 32.46 -27.71
N TRP A 83 8.64 32.60 -26.94
CA TRP A 83 9.99 32.51 -27.46
C TRP A 83 10.51 31.07 -27.44
N ARG A 84 11.27 30.69 -28.45
CA ARG A 84 11.97 29.39 -28.45
C ARG A 84 13.01 29.39 -27.32
N GLY A 85 12.91 28.40 -26.44
CA GLY A 85 13.69 28.33 -25.20
C GLY A 85 13.14 29.17 -24.05
N GLY A 86 11.96 29.79 -24.20
CA GLY A 86 11.24 30.45 -23.11
C GLY A 86 10.66 29.46 -22.09
N GLY A 87 10.13 30.01 -20.99
CA GLY A 87 9.56 29.18 -19.92
C GLY A 87 8.20 28.59 -20.28
N VAL A 88 7.87 27.46 -19.67
CA VAL A 88 6.58 26.81 -19.84
C VAL A 88 5.55 27.50 -18.94
N VAL A 89 4.35 27.79 -19.49
CA VAL A 89 3.22 28.36 -18.76
C VAL A 89 2.39 27.21 -18.17
N PHE A 90 2.00 27.31 -16.90
CA PHE A 90 1.20 26.30 -16.21
C PHE A 90 1.74 24.87 -16.32
N GLY A 91 3.05 24.71 -16.45
CA GLY A 91 3.67 23.39 -16.45
C GLY A 91 3.60 22.70 -15.07
N PRO A 92 3.86 21.39 -15.06
CA PRO A 92 3.82 20.64 -13.82
C PRO A 92 4.88 21.11 -12.83
N THR A 93 4.49 21.20 -11.57
CA THR A 93 5.37 21.50 -10.42
C THR A 93 5.36 20.33 -9.45
N PRO A 94 6.43 20.12 -8.67
CA PRO A 94 6.46 19.09 -7.65
C PRO A 94 5.28 19.25 -6.68
N ARG A 95 4.54 18.18 -6.47
CA ARG A 95 3.39 18.17 -5.54
C ARG A 95 3.20 16.80 -4.91
N SER A 96 2.63 16.78 -3.71
CA SER A 96 2.10 15.55 -3.12
C SER A 96 0.77 15.20 -3.77
N TYR A 97 0.55 13.89 -3.97
CA TYR A 97 -0.73 13.35 -4.45
C TYR A 97 -1.54 12.69 -3.33
N GLY A 98 -0.96 12.58 -2.13
CA GLY A 98 -1.64 11.99 -0.99
C GLY A 98 -2.76 12.88 -0.49
N TYR A 99 -3.89 12.26 -0.17
CA TYR A 99 -5.03 12.91 0.48
C TYR A 99 -5.53 12.01 1.63
N LYS A 100 -6.12 12.63 2.65
CA LYS A 100 -6.54 11.95 3.87
C LYS A 100 -8.01 11.58 3.80
N LEU A 101 -8.31 10.29 3.98
CA LEU A 101 -9.67 9.81 4.16
C LEU A 101 -10.06 9.79 5.65
N PRO A 102 -11.35 9.95 5.99
CA PRO A 102 -11.85 9.80 7.35
C PRO A 102 -11.48 8.45 7.98
N GLN A 103 -11.21 8.44 9.27
CA GLN A 103 -10.80 7.21 9.97
C GLN A 103 -11.85 6.10 9.90
N LYS A 104 -13.14 6.45 10.02
CA LYS A 104 -14.26 5.49 9.90
C LYS A 104 -14.28 4.79 8.54
N VAL A 105 -14.02 5.53 7.44
CA VAL A 105 -13.94 4.98 6.08
C VAL A 105 -12.78 3.98 5.96
N ARG A 106 -11.59 4.34 6.48
CA ARG A 106 -10.42 3.45 6.45
C ARG A 106 -10.62 2.17 7.26
N ARG A 107 -11.25 2.27 8.45
CA ARG A 107 -11.59 1.10 9.28
C ARG A 107 -12.62 0.20 8.59
N LEU A 108 -13.66 0.79 7.98
CA LEU A 108 -14.68 0.04 7.24
C LEU A 108 -14.06 -0.70 6.05
N ALA A 109 -13.15 -0.06 5.31
CA ALA A 109 -12.43 -0.70 4.22
C ALA A 109 -11.60 -1.91 4.69
N LEU A 110 -10.85 -1.79 5.80
CA LEU A 110 -10.09 -2.91 6.37
C LEU A 110 -11.00 -4.06 6.76
N LYS A 111 -12.07 -3.78 7.50
CA LYS A 111 -13.07 -4.80 7.87
C LYS A 111 -13.67 -5.48 6.64
N SER A 112 -14.03 -4.72 5.60
CA SER A 112 -14.59 -5.25 4.34
C SER A 112 -13.65 -6.21 3.66
N VAL A 113 -12.36 -5.85 3.51
CA VAL A 113 -11.38 -6.71 2.82
C VAL A 113 -11.05 -7.97 3.64
N TYR A 114 -10.97 -7.87 4.98
CA TYR A 114 -10.82 -9.07 5.81
C TYR A 114 -12.02 -10.00 5.72
N SER A 115 -13.25 -9.47 5.77
CA SER A 115 -14.48 -10.26 5.66
C SER A 115 -14.58 -10.96 4.30
N GLU A 116 -14.19 -10.28 3.22
CA GLU A 116 -14.11 -10.85 1.87
C GLU A 116 -13.14 -12.05 1.82
N LYS A 117 -11.92 -11.89 2.37
CA LYS A 117 -10.92 -12.97 2.41
C LYS A 117 -11.38 -14.20 3.21
N VAL A 118 -12.13 -13.96 4.30
CA VAL A 118 -12.72 -15.05 5.09
C VAL A 118 -13.84 -15.75 4.31
N ALA A 119 -14.75 -14.99 3.68
CA ALA A 119 -15.86 -15.54 2.87
C ALA A 119 -15.37 -16.36 1.66
N GLU A 120 -14.24 -15.96 1.06
CA GLU A 120 -13.62 -16.66 -0.06
C GLU A 120 -12.73 -17.86 0.35
N ASN A 121 -12.64 -18.19 1.65
CA ASN A 121 -11.71 -19.21 2.19
C ASN A 121 -10.23 -18.96 1.84
N LYS A 122 -9.85 -17.70 1.71
CA LYS A 122 -8.47 -17.25 1.44
C LYS A 122 -7.72 -16.81 2.69
N PHE A 123 -8.35 -16.95 3.86
CA PHE A 123 -7.79 -16.62 5.17
C PHE A 123 -7.28 -17.91 5.84
N VAL A 124 -5.98 -18.01 6.08
CA VAL A 124 -5.31 -19.13 6.70
C VAL A 124 -4.79 -18.68 8.06
N ALA A 125 -5.31 -19.29 9.13
CA ALA A 125 -4.87 -19.03 10.50
C ALA A 125 -3.77 -20.03 10.89
N VAL A 126 -2.68 -19.54 11.50
CA VAL A 126 -1.59 -20.35 12.04
C VAL A 126 -1.39 -20.03 13.51
N ASP A 127 -1.13 -21.02 14.33
CA ASP A 127 -0.93 -20.86 15.76
C ASP A 127 0.24 -19.89 16.04
N ALA A 128 1.46 -20.28 15.71
CA ALA A 128 2.62 -19.43 15.83
C ALA A 128 3.64 -19.73 14.72
N LEU A 129 4.46 -18.74 14.37
CA LEU A 129 5.58 -18.89 13.44
C LEU A 129 6.88 -18.67 14.23
N SER A 130 7.49 -19.75 14.71
CA SER A 130 8.73 -19.70 15.49
C SER A 130 9.91 -20.24 14.69
N PHE A 131 10.96 -19.41 14.56
CA PHE A 131 12.21 -19.78 13.88
C PHE A 131 13.38 -19.52 14.82
N THR A 132 14.33 -20.45 14.88
CA THR A 132 15.56 -20.32 15.69
C THR A 132 16.58 -19.38 15.04
N ALA A 133 16.54 -19.28 13.71
CA ALA A 133 17.39 -18.40 12.90
C ALA A 133 16.65 -17.96 11.63
N PRO A 134 16.98 -16.81 11.03
CA PRO A 134 16.34 -16.35 9.80
C PRO A 134 16.80 -17.22 8.61
N LYS A 135 15.91 -18.07 8.10
CA LYS A 135 16.15 -18.95 6.95
C LYS A 135 14.97 -18.99 6.00
N THR A 136 15.16 -18.53 4.76
CA THR A 136 14.13 -18.52 3.72
C THR A 136 13.67 -19.92 3.33
N ALA A 137 14.57 -20.91 3.33
CA ALA A 137 14.24 -22.31 3.00
C ALA A 137 13.26 -22.94 4.00
N GLU A 138 13.35 -22.60 5.27
CA GLU A 138 12.41 -23.07 6.30
C GLU A 138 11.03 -22.44 6.11
N PHE A 139 10.98 -21.15 5.84
CA PHE A 139 9.71 -20.47 5.55
C PHE A 139 9.04 -21.00 4.27
N ALA A 140 9.81 -21.29 3.22
CA ALA A 140 9.30 -21.91 2.00
C ALA A 140 8.67 -23.30 2.26
N LYS A 141 9.24 -24.09 3.17
CA LYS A 141 8.64 -25.37 3.59
C LYS A 141 7.31 -25.19 4.30
N VAL A 142 7.18 -24.16 5.15
CA VAL A 142 5.91 -23.82 5.81
C VAL A 142 4.84 -23.46 4.78
N LEU A 143 5.17 -22.64 3.78
CA LEU A 143 4.23 -22.29 2.71
C LEU A 143 3.79 -23.50 1.90
N ALA A 144 4.73 -24.40 1.57
CA ALA A 144 4.42 -25.64 0.86
C ALA A 144 3.51 -26.57 1.70
N ALA A 145 3.77 -26.68 3.02
CA ALA A 145 2.97 -27.49 3.94
C ALA A 145 1.53 -26.95 4.05
N LEU A 146 1.33 -25.62 3.97
CA LEU A 146 0.03 -24.95 3.97
C LEU A 146 -0.61 -24.84 2.55
N SER A 147 0.01 -25.42 1.52
CA SER A 147 -0.44 -25.38 0.12
C SER A 147 -0.67 -23.94 -0.38
N ILE A 148 0.31 -23.05 -0.09
CA ILE A 148 0.28 -21.66 -0.50
C ILE A 148 1.32 -21.43 -1.61
N ASP A 149 0.88 -21.46 -2.88
CA ASP A 149 1.75 -21.26 -4.05
C ASP A 149 1.55 -19.90 -4.72
N SER A 150 0.52 -19.15 -4.30
CA SER A 150 0.14 -17.85 -4.85
C SER A 150 0.72 -16.70 -4.01
N LYS A 151 0.36 -15.46 -4.36
CA LYS A 151 0.74 -14.27 -3.58
C LYS A 151 0.12 -14.32 -2.19
N VAL A 152 0.95 -14.23 -1.17
CA VAL A 152 0.52 -14.28 0.23
C VAL A 152 0.96 -13.04 1.00
N LEU A 153 0.05 -12.48 1.78
CA LEU A 153 0.36 -11.51 2.81
C LEU A 153 0.42 -12.24 4.15
N VAL A 154 1.59 -12.19 4.78
CA VAL A 154 1.83 -12.77 6.10
C VAL A 154 1.68 -11.68 7.14
N ILE A 155 0.74 -11.87 8.06
CA ILE A 155 0.50 -10.92 9.17
C ILE A 155 1.00 -11.56 10.46
N LEU A 156 2.03 -10.95 11.02
CA LEU A 156 2.73 -11.41 12.21
C LEU A 156 2.36 -10.55 13.43
N GLU A 157 2.58 -11.12 14.61
CA GLU A 157 2.66 -10.33 15.83
C GLU A 157 3.87 -9.39 15.83
N GLU A 158 3.82 -8.34 16.64
CA GLU A 158 4.94 -7.41 16.82
C GLU A 158 6.09 -8.13 17.55
N GLY A 159 7.31 -7.98 17.03
CA GLY A 159 8.52 -8.57 17.62
C GLY A 159 8.98 -9.90 17.00
N ASN A 160 8.23 -10.50 16.08
CA ASN A 160 8.64 -11.74 15.39
C ASN A 160 9.59 -11.44 14.20
N GLU A 161 10.80 -10.98 14.53
CA GLU A 161 11.79 -10.55 13.53
C GLU A 161 12.33 -11.73 12.70
N PHE A 162 12.53 -12.91 13.28
CA PHE A 162 13.08 -14.06 12.55
C PHE A 162 12.11 -14.56 11.48
N ALA A 163 10.83 -14.61 11.77
CA ALA A 163 9.82 -14.94 10.77
C ALA A 163 9.77 -13.90 9.64
N ALA A 164 9.80 -12.61 9.98
CA ALA A 164 9.79 -11.53 9.00
C ALA A 164 11.04 -11.57 8.09
N LEU A 165 12.24 -11.76 8.66
CA LEU A 165 13.49 -11.88 7.91
C LEU A 165 13.50 -13.12 7.02
N SER A 166 12.93 -14.24 7.47
CA SER A 166 12.84 -15.47 6.71
C SER A 166 11.91 -15.37 5.51
N ALA A 167 10.83 -14.58 5.64
CA ALA A 167 9.79 -14.45 4.63
C ALA A 167 10.07 -13.37 3.57
N ARG A 168 10.67 -12.23 3.96
CA ARG A 168 10.76 -11.02 3.12
C ARG A 168 11.50 -11.17 1.79
N ASN A 169 12.40 -12.16 1.66
CA ASN A 169 13.17 -12.41 0.44
C ASN A 169 12.38 -13.18 -0.64
N LEU A 170 11.24 -13.77 -0.28
CA LEU A 170 10.43 -14.54 -1.22
C LEU A 170 9.59 -13.58 -2.08
N PRO A 171 9.59 -13.69 -3.44
CA PRO A 171 8.99 -12.70 -4.33
C PRO A 171 7.46 -12.61 -4.21
N ASN A 172 6.80 -13.73 -3.85
CA ASN A 172 5.34 -13.80 -3.72
C ASN A 172 4.86 -13.57 -2.28
N VAL A 173 5.77 -13.23 -1.36
CA VAL A 173 5.46 -13.06 0.05
C VAL A 173 5.65 -11.61 0.45
N LYS A 174 4.62 -11.02 1.01
CA LYS A 174 4.72 -9.73 1.70
C LYS A 174 4.48 -9.94 3.19
N VAL A 175 5.26 -9.27 4.02
CA VAL A 175 5.14 -9.36 5.48
C VAL A 175 4.63 -8.04 6.02
N ALA A 176 3.68 -8.09 6.94
CA ALA A 176 3.16 -6.96 7.68
C ALA A 176 2.87 -7.36 9.13
N THR A 177 2.72 -6.39 10.00
CA THR A 177 2.14 -6.61 11.34
C THR A 177 0.65 -6.27 11.33
N ALA A 178 -0.07 -6.68 12.36
CA ALA A 178 -1.50 -6.36 12.51
C ALA A 178 -1.79 -4.84 12.41
N THR A 179 -0.84 -4.00 12.86
CA THR A 179 -0.96 -2.53 12.83
C THR A 179 -0.57 -1.91 11.49
N THR A 180 0.33 -2.53 10.72
CA THR A 180 0.85 -1.99 9.45
C THR A 180 0.18 -2.58 8.21
N ALA A 181 -0.62 -3.63 8.35
CA ALA A 181 -1.34 -4.23 7.23
C ALA A 181 -2.26 -3.21 6.55
N SER A 182 -2.04 -2.95 5.26
CA SER A 182 -2.80 -1.98 4.48
C SER A 182 -3.89 -2.66 3.64
N VAL A 183 -4.97 -1.92 3.35
CA VAL A 183 -6.06 -2.39 2.46
C VAL A 183 -5.49 -2.80 1.09
N LEU A 184 -4.54 -2.01 0.56
CA LEU A 184 -3.90 -2.31 -0.72
C LEU A 184 -3.13 -3.64 -0.69
N ASP A 185 -2.43 -3.94 0.41
CA ASP A 185 -1.66 -5.17 0.56
C ASP A 185 -2.55 -6.40 0.66
N ILE A 186 -3.63 -6.29 1.44
CA ILE A 186 -4.62 -7.37 1.61
C ILE A 186 -5.33 -7.63 0.27
N ALA A 187 -5.78 -6.59 -0.42
CA ALA A 187 -6.46 -6.73 -1.72
C ALA A 187 -5.54 -7.29 -2.82
N ASN A 188 -4.23 -6.94 -2.79
CA ASN A 188 -3.26 -7.43 -3.78
C ASN A 188 -2.77 -8.86 -3.54
N SER A 189 -3.00 -9.41 -2.35
CA SER A 189 -2.66 -10.80 -2.01
C SER A 189 -3.79 -11.75 -2.37
N ASP A 190 -3.45 -12.96 -2.82
CA ASP A 190 -4.44 -14.00 -3.08
C ASP A 190 -4.87 -14.68 -1.77
N LYS A 191 -3.91 -14.97 -0.89
CA LYS A 191 -4.16 -15.56 0.43
C LYS A 191 -3.60 -14.69 1.55
N LEU A 192 -4.22 -14.78 2.71
CA LEU A 192 -3.72 -14.20 3.96
C LEU A 192 -3.24 -15.33 4.86
N LEU A 193 -2.03 -15.22 5.40
CA LEU A 193 -1.50 -16.09 6.44
C LEU A 193 -1.36 -15.26 7.72
N VAL A 194 -2.14 -15.58 8.75
CA VAL A 194 -2.23 -14.74 9.95
C VAL A 194 -1.96 -15.58 11.19
N THR A 195 -1.07 -15.13 12.06
CA THR A 195 -0.83 -15.79 13.36
C THR A 195 -1.99 -15.52 14.32
N GLN A 196 -2.27 -16.44 15.24
CA GLN A 196 -3.35 -16.31 16.23
C GLN A 196 -3.20 -15.04 17.06
N ALA A 197 -2.01 -14.69 17.48
CA ALA A 197 -1.73 -13.45 18.21
C ALA A 197 -2.03 -12.19 17.35
N ALA A 198 -1.75 -12.25 16.04
CA ALA A 198 -2.08 -11.16 15.13
C ALA A 198 -3.59 -11.02 14.91
N ILE A 199 -4.36 -12.12 14.89
CA ILE A 199 -5.83 -12.07 14.81
C ILE A 199 -6.41 -11.31 16.02
N SER A 200 -6.00 -11.68 17.23
CA SER A 200 -6.43 -10.98 18.44
C SER A 200 -6.10 -9.49 18.42
N LYS A 201 -4.93 -9.13 17.88
CA LYS A 201 -4.51 -7.73 17.74
C LYS A 201 -5.32 -6.97 16.68
N ILE A 202 -5.66 -7.61 15.55
CA ILE A 202 -6.54 -7.03 14.53
C ILE A 202 -7.91 -6.73 15.11
N GLU A 203 -8.48 -7.65 15.90
CA GLU A 203 -9.77 -7.47 16.57
C GLU A 203 -9.73 -6.30 17.55
N GLU A 204 -8.68 -6.19 18.37
CA GLU A 204 -8.51 -5.07 19.30
C GLU A 204 -8.46 -3.70 18.60
N VAL A 205 -7.73 -3.60 17.47
CA VAL A 205 -7.55 -2.35 16.73
C VAL A 205 -8.79 -1.94 15.95
N LEU A 206 -9.57 -2.91 15.47
CA LEU A 206 -10.72 -2.67 14.59
C LEU A 206 -12.07 -2.77 15.28
N ALA A 207 -12.12 -3.28 16.50
CA ALA A 207 -13.36 -3.38 17.28
C ALA A 207 -14.11 -2.04 17.44
#